data_a0ad0b46a5cc24fe5aa8721b62b6f48c
#
_entry.id   a0ad0b46a5cc24fe5aa8721b62b6f48c
#
_cell.length_a   1.000
_cell.length_b   1.000
_cell.length_c   1.000
_cell.angle_alpha   90.00
_cell.angle_beta   90.00
_cell.angle_gamma   90.00
#
_symmetry.space_group_name_H-M   'P 1'
#
loop_
_entity.id
_entity.type
_entity.pdbx_description
1 polymer ?
#
loop_
_entity_poly.entity_id
_entity_poly.type
_entity_poly.pdbx_seq_one_letter_code
_entity_poly.pdbx_strand_id
1 'polypeptide(L)'
;MSNRAALAAVMPAMLRHEGWWDGWYRHFDGAGALLDAHRVKTHCEFPDTGPWHYIQHNWLSWDDGRAAHYEFGGRLEGKHLVWATDRFAGYGWQTREDVLMLRLARADVPDAYYIEMIALAADGLTRSRTWEWFQHGRPWKWTLCNEEKTG
;
A
#
# COMPACT_ATOMS: atom_id res chain seq x y z
N MET A 1 -21.95 7.33 -12.40
CA MET A 1 -20.64 7.92 -12.10
C MET A 1 -19.59 6.86 -12.34
N SER A 2 -18.50 7.18 -13.01
CA SER A 2 -17.38 6.25 -13.19
C SER A 2 -16.72 5.94 -11.84
N ASN A 3 -16.01 4.80 -11.79
CA ASN A 3 -15.21 4.46 -10.60
C ASN A 3 -14.16 5.54 -10.28
N ARG A 4 -13.52 6.07 -11.30
CA ARG A 4 -12.52 7.15 -11.14
C ARG A 4 -13.16 8.42 -10.60
N ALA A 5 -14.31 8.81 -11.10
CA ALA A 5 -15.03 10.00 -10.61
C ALA A 5 -15.49 9.82 -9.16
N ALA A 6 -15.98 8.63 -8.81
CA ALA A 6 -16.37 8.32 -7.43
C ALA A 6 -15.16 8.40 -6.47
N LEU A 7 -14.03 7.85 -6.88
CA LEU A 7 -12.81 7.89 -6.09
C LEU A 7 -12.27 9.33 -5.97
N ALA A 8 -12.28 10.10 -7.05
CA ALA A 8 -11.84 11.50 -7.06
C ALA A 8 -12.64 12.38 -6.10
N ALA A 9 -13.92 12.08 -5.91
CA ALA A 9 -14.78 12.84 -5.01
C ALA A 9 -14.42 12.63 -3.53
N VAL A 10 -13.79 11.51 -3.18
CA VAL A 10 -13.53 11.11 -1.78
C VAL A 10 -12.03 11.07 -1.49
N MET A 11 -11.23 10.56 -2.41
CA MET A 11 -9.79 10.34 -2.23
C MET A 11 -9.02 10.76 -3.49
N PRO A 12 -9.04 12.05 -3.86
CA PRO A 12 -8.36 12.50 -5.08
C PRO A 12 -6.85 12.22 -5.07
N ALA A 13 -6.20 12.21 -3.91
CA ALA A 13 -4.79 11.86 -3.79
C ALA A 13 -4.49 10.44 -4.28
N MET A 14 -5.45 9.51 -4.14
CA MET A 14 -5.25 8.13 -4.57
C MET A 14 -4.98 8.04 -6.07
N LEU A 15 -5.70 8.79 -6.89
CA LEU A 15 -5.52 8.79 -8.34
C LEU A 15 -4.14 9.26 -8.79
N ARG A 16 -3.46 10.06 -7.97
CA ARG A 16 -2.10 10.54 -8.27
C ARG A 16 -1.06 9.43 -8.19
N HIS A 17 -1.39 8.28 -7.63
CA HIS A 17 -0.52 7.11 -7.57
C HIS A 17 -0.60 6.23 -8.81
N GLU A 18 -1.42 6.57 -9.79
CA GLU A 18 -1.56 5.80 -11.02
C GLU A 18 -0.23 5.63 -11.75
N GLY A 19 0.05 4.40 -12.20
CA GLY A 19 1.25 4.09 -12.98
C GLY A 19 2.17 3.10 -12.30
N TRP A 20 3.46 3.17 -12.67
CA TRP A 20 4.49 2.24 -12.25
C TRP A 20 5.44 2.88 -11.25
N TRP A 21 5.84 2.09 -10.23
CA TRP A 21 6.72 2.53 -9.16
C TRP A 21 7.82 1.50 -8.94
N ASP A 22 9.05 1.95 -8.70
CA ASP A 22 10.19 1.13 -8.29
C ASP A 22 10.70 1.58 -6.93
N GLY A 23 10.99 0.61 -6.06
CA GLY A 23 11.50 0.94 -4.74
C GLY A 23 12.10 -0.23 -3.99
N TRP A 24 12.35 0.04 -2.72
CA TRP A 24 12.92 -0.90 -1.77
C TRP A 24 12.06 -0.98 -0.52
N TYR A 25 11.77 -2.21 -0.08
CA TYR A 25 11.27 -2.50 1.26
C TYR A 25 12.43 -2.82 2.19
N ARG A 26 12.38 -2.26 3.39
CA ARG A 26 13.29 -2.58 4.50
C ARG A 26 12.44 -2.85 5.72
N HIS A 27 12.58 -4.02 6.30
CA HIS A 27 11.82 -4.48 7.47
C HIS A 27 12.75 -4.54 8.68
N PHE A 28 12.32 -3.95 9.79
CA PHE A 28 13.10 -3.86 11.02
C PHE A 28 12.31 -4.47 12.17
N ASP A 29 13.01 -5.05 13.15
CA ASP A 29 12.38 -5.47 14.40
C ASP A 29 12.17 -4.27 15.35
N GLY A 30 11.55 -4.52 16.52
CA GLY A 30 11.28 -3.47 17.50
C GLY A 30 12.52 -2.81 18.10
N ALA A 31 13.69 -3.42 17.97
CA ALA A 31 14.97 -2.86 18.42
C ALA A 31 15.70 -2.11 17.31
N GLY A 32 15.16 -2.08 16.09
CA GLY A 32 15.75 -1.40 14.94
C GLY A 32 16.73 -2.24 14.13
N ALA A 33 16.84 -3.54 14.40
CA ALA A 33 17.67 -4.44 13.60
C ALA A 33 16.98 -4.77 12.27
N LEU A 34 17.74 -4.76 11.18
CA LEU A 34 17.22 -5.12 9.86
C LEU A 34 16.91 -6.62 9.80
N LEU A 35 15.64 -6.95 9.50
CA LEU A 35 15.17 -8.33 9.35
C LEU A 35 15.25 -8.81 7.90
N ASP A 36 14.88 -7.95 6.95
CA ASP A 36 14.80 -8.28 5.53
C ASP A 36 14.80 -7.01 4.70
N ALA A 37 15.31 -7.11 3.47
CA ALA A 37 15.24 -6.04 2.49
C ALA A 37 15.04 -6.65 1.10
N HIS A 38 14.19 -6.04 0.28
CA HIS A 38 13.93 -6.52 -1.06
C HIS A 38 13.45 -5.39 -1.96
N ARG A 39 13.59 -5.59 -3.27
CA ARG A 39 13.03 -4.68 -4.27
C ARG A 39 11.53 -4.89 -4.41
N VAL A 40 10.85 -3.84 -4.80
CA VAL A 40 9.45 -3.91 -5.22
C VAL A 40 9.27 -3.11 -6.51
N LYS A 41 8.50 -3.68 -7.42
CA LYS A 41 7.91 -2.97 -8.55
C LYS A 41 6.40 -3.02 -8.38
N THR A 42 5.76 -1.87 -8.40
CA THR A 42 4.31 -1.76 -8.16
C THR A 42 3.65 -1.12 -9.37
N HIS A 43 2.52 -1.69 -9.79
CA HIS A 43 1.65 -1.07 -10.78
C HIS A 43 0.30 -0.75 -10.13
N CYS A 44 -0.10 0.52 -10.21
CA CYS A 44 -1.35 1.02 -9.66
C CYS A 44 -2.29 1.38 -10.80
N GLU A 45 -3.45 0.72 -10.85
CA GLU A 45 -4.47 0.92 -11.88
C GLU A 45 -5.77 1.40 -11.25
N PHE A 46 -6.48 2.25 -11.98
CA PHE A 46 -7.77 2.81 -11.55
C PHE A 46 -8.81 2.60 -12.65
N PRO A 47 -9.45 1.41 -12.73
CA PRO A 47 -10.45 1.12 -13.77
C PRO A 47 -11.67 2.03 -13.64
N ASP A 48 -12.18 2.51 -14.77
CA ASP A 48 -13.40 3.33 -14.81
C ASP A 48 -14.68 2.54 -14.57
N THR A 49 -14.64 1.23 -14.86
CA THR A 49 -15.79 0.33 -14.77
C THR A 49 -15.39 -0.98 -14.08
N GLY A 50 -16.39 -1.75 -13.69
CA GLY A 50 -16.17 -3.04 -13.05
C GLY A 50 -16.17 -2.96 -11.53
N PRO A 51 -15.87 -4.08 -10.84
CA PRO A 51 -16.05 -4.17 -9.40
C PRO A 51 -14.97 -3.45 -8.60
N TRP A 52 -13.82 -3.11 -9.21
CA TRP A 52 -12.69 -2.54 -8.51
C TRP A 52 -12.51 -1.06 -8.84
N HIS A 53 -12.33 -0.25 -7.81
CA HIS A 53 -11.93 1.15 -7.94
C HIS A 53 -10.41 1.30 -8.04
N TYR A 54 -9.68 0.28 -7.57
CA TYR A 54 -8.24 0.23 -7.54
C TYR A 54 -7.76 -1.21 -7.71
N ILE A 55 -6.71 -1.40 -8.52
CA ILE A 55 -6.02 -2.68 -8.65
C ILE A 55 -4.53 -2.43 -8.46
N GLN A 56 -3.89 -3.23 -7.62
CA GLN A 56 -2.46 -3.16 -7.38
C GLN A 56 -1.79 -4.47 -7.72
N HIS A 57 -0.68 -4.37 -8.43
CA HIS A 57 0.23 -5.48 -8.70
C HIS A 57 1.56 -5.18 -8.01
N ASN A 58 2.11 -6.17 -7.33
CA ASN A 58 3.43 -6.07 -6.70
C ASN A 58 4.32 -7.20 -7.19
N TRP A 59 5.50 -6.85 -7.69
CA TRP A 59 6.56 -7.81 -7.99
C TRP A 59 7.69 -7.57 -7.00
N LEU A 60 7.95 -8.57 -6.16
CA LEU A 60 8.99 -8.54 -5.14
C LEU A 60 10.17 -9.36 -5.61
N SER A 61 11.40 -8.90 -5.37
CA SER A 61 12.60 -9.63 -5.69
C SER A 61 13.68 -9.43 -4.63
N TRP A 62 14.37 -10.52 -4.29
CA TRP A 62 15.48 -10.56 -3.33
C TRP A 62 16.79 -10.84 -4.03
N ASP A 63 17.90 -10.43 -3.44
CA ASP A 63 19.24 -10.63 -4.01
C ASP A 63 19.64 -12.12 -4.11
N ASP A 64 19.00 -12.99 -3.32
CA ASP A 64 19.22 -14.44 -3.36
C ASP A 64 18.45 -15.16 -4.47
N GLY A 65 17.73 -14.43 -5.32
CA GLY A 65 16.96 -14.96 -6.43
C GLY A 65 15.51 -15.29 -6.13
N ARG A 66 15.06 -15.18 -4.88
CA ARG A 66 13.62 -15.31 -4.56
C ARG A 66 12.84 -14.21 -5.23
N ALA A 67 11.60 -14.54 -5.64
CA ALA A 67 10.67 -13.58 -6.23
C ALA A 67 9.24 -13.93 -5.84
N ALA A 68 8.37 -12.92 -5.80
CA ALA A 68 6.95 -13.10 -5.55
C ALA A 68 6.15 -12.08 -6.34
N HIS A 69 4.91 -12.45 -6.69
CA HIS A 69 3.96 -11.56 -7.37
C HIS A 69 2.62 -11.62 -6.66
N TYR A 70 2.07 -10.46 -6.38
CA TYR A 70 0.75 -10.32 -5.77
C TYR A 70 -0.10 -9.35 -6.56
N GLU A 71 -1.40 -9.66 -6.65
CA GLU A 71 -2.40 -8.79 -7.26
C GLU A 71 -3.61 -8.73 -6.34
N PHE A 72 -4.15 -7.55 -6.13
CA PHE A 72 -5.37 -7.39 -5.33
C PHE A 72 -6.14 -6.14 -5.75
N GLY A 73 -7.46 -6.16 -5.50
CA GLY A 73 -8.36 -5.05 -5.79
C GLY A 73 -8.90 -4.41 -4.52
N GLY A 74 -9.22 -3.14 -4.62
CA GLY A 74 -9.90 -2.37 -3.59
C GLY A 74 -11.18 -1.74 -4.12
N ARG A 75 -12.18 -1.62 -3.25
CA ARG A 75 -13.48 -1.00 -3.54
C ARG A 75 -13.73 0.19 -2.66
N LEU A 76 -14.31 1.23 -3.22
CA LEU A 76 -14.75 2.39 -2.46
C LEU A 76 -16.04 2.06 -1.72
N GLU A 77 -16.02 2.25 -0.40
CA GLU A 77 -17.19 2.11 0.47
C GLU A 77 -17.28 3.37 1.35
N GLY A 78 -18.25 4.23 1.07
CA GLY A 78 -18.34 5.53 1.75
C GLY A 78 -17.11 6.39 1.47
N LYS A 79 -16.38 6.74 2.52
CA LYS A 79 -15.15 7.53 2.45
C LYS A 79 -13.87 6.71 2.53
N HIS A 80 -13.98 5.39 2.47
CA HIS A 80 -12.85 4.49 2.59
C HIS A 80 -12.66 3.66 1.33
N LEU A 81 -11.42 3.38 1.00
CA LEU A 81 -11.06 2.33 0.07
C LEU A 81 -10.86 1.05 0.87
N VAL A 82 -11.57 -0.02 0.53
CA VAL A 82 -11.65 -1.24 1.32
C VAL A 82 -10.99 -2.39 0.57
N TRP A 83 -10.15 -3.14 1.27
CA TRP A 83 -9.53 -4.38 0.78
C TRP A 83 -10.04 -5.55 1.63
N ALA A 84 -10.34 -6.66 0.96
CA ALA A 84 -10.72 -7.91 1.60
C ALA A 84 -10.16 -9.06 0.77
N THR A 85 -8.96 -9.51 1.11
CA THR A 85 -8.26 -10.60 0.43
C THR A 85 -8.05 -11.77 1.39
N ASP A 86 -7.55 -12.89 0.88
CA ASP A 86 -7.21 -14.05 1.73
C ASP A 86 -5.98 -13.81 2.61
N ARG A 87 -5.19 -12.77 2.34
CA ARG A 87 -3.97 -12.44 3.10
C ARG A 87 -4.17 -11.29 4.07
N PHE A 88 -5.03 -10.34 3.73
CA PHE A 88 -5.25 -9.16 4.56
C PHE A 88 -6.64 -8.55 4.30
N ALA A 89 -7.13 -7.79 5.26
CA ALA A 89 -8.38 -7.05 5.15
C ALA A 89 -8.31 -5.75 5.93
N GLY A 90 -8.91 -4.71 5.41
CA GLY A 90 -8.96 -3.41 6.07
C GLY A 90 -9.32 -2.28 5.11
N TYR A 91 -8.87 -1.09 5.43
CA TYR A 91 -9.30 0.09 4.71
C TYR A 91 -8.22 1.18 4.70
N GLY A 92 -8.37 2.09 3.73
CA GLY A 92 -7.54 3.28 3.61
C GLY A 92 -8.40 4.53 3.48
N TRP A 93 -7.81 5.67 3.85
CA TRP A 93 -8.46 6.98 3.77
C TRP A 93 -7.45 8.07 3.46
N GLN A 94 -7.91 9.20 2.99
CA GLN A 94 -7.08 10.37 2.74
C GLN A 94 -7.15 11.29 3.95
N THR A 95 -6.00 11.66 4.51
CA THR A 95 -5.92 12.60 5.65
C THR A 95 -5.73 14.02 5.18
N ARG A 96 -5.00 14.20 4.08
CA ARG A 96 -4.71 15.50 3.50
C ARG A 96 -4.34 15.32 2.02
N GLU A 97 -4.04 16.40 1.34
CA GLU A 97 -3.83 16.48 -0.10
C GLU A 97 -2.85 15.46 -0.67
N ASP A 98 -1.81 15.12 0.09
CA ASP A 98 -0.70 14.27 -0.38
C ASP A 98 -0.48 13.04 0.50
N VAL A 99 -1.35 12.77 1.47
CA VAL A 99 -1.16 11.70 2.46
C VAL A 99 -2.36 10.76 2.52
N LEU A 100 -2.07 9.47 2.35
CA LEU A 100 -3.01 8.38 2.53
C LEU A 100 -2.60 7.56 3.76
N MET A 101 -3.60 7.08 4.49
CA MET A 101 -3.42 6.18 5.63
C MET A 101 -4.15 4.88 5.35
N LEU A 102 -3.57 3.76 5.79
CA LEU A 102 -4.18 2.43 5.68
C LEU A 102 -4.11 1.72 7.03
N ARG A 103 -5.14 0.93 7.32
CA ARG A 103 -5.12 -0.02 8.42
C ARG A 103 -5.55 -1.37 7.89
N LEU A 104 -4.65 -2.35 7.94
CA LEU A 104 -4.88 -3.68 7.37
C LEU A 104 -4.55 -4.77 8.40
N ALA A 105 -5.53 -5.64 8.66
CA ALA A 105 -5.33 -6.84 9.47
C ALA A 105 -4.73 -7.94 8.60
N ARG A 106 -3.81 -8.74 9.17
CA ARG A 106 -3.16 -9.85 8.46
C ARG A 106 -3.88 -11.16 8.77
N ALA A 107 -4.13 -11.94 7.72
CA ALA A 107 -4.70 -13.28 7.87
C ALA A 107 -3.63 -14.35 8.16
N ASP A 108 -2.39 -14.09 7.76
CA ASP A 108 -1.27 -15.02 7.85
C ASP A 108 -0.49 -14.95 9.17
N VAL A 109 -0.73 -13.93 9.99
CA VAL A 109 -0.10 -13.76 11.30
C VAL A 109 -1.20 -13.54 12.33
N PRO A 110 -1.32 -14.40 13.37
CA PRO A 110 -2.38 -14.28 14.36
C PRO A 110 -2.36 -12.93 15.08
N ASP A 111 -3.55 -12.30 15.18
CA ASP A 111 -3.77 -11.04 15.91
C ASP A 111 -2.80 -9.92 15.48
N ALA A 112 -2.48 -9.88 14.18
CA ALA A 112 -1.57 -8.88 13.62
C ALA A 112 -2.29 -7.94 12.66
N TYR A 113 -1.91 -6.67 12.73
CA TYR A 113 -2.33 -5.65 11.77
C TYR A 113 -1.20 -4.63 11.60
N TYR A 114 -1.30 -3.81 10.59
CA TYR A 114 -0.40 -2.69 10.44
C TYR A 114 -1.16 -1.41 10.10
N ILE A 115 -0.54 -0.29 10.44
CA ILE A 115 -0.95 1.04 10.01
C ILE A 115 0.14 1.55 9.07
N GLU A 116 -0.27 1.97 7.90
CA GLU A 116 0.62 2.47 6.86
C GLU A 116 0.31 3.93 6.55
N MET A 117 1.36 4.74 6.42
CA MET A 117 1.27 6.08 5.87
C MET A 117 1.96 6.11 4.51
N ILE A 118 1.27 6.63 3.50
CA ILE A 118 1.81 6.86 2.16
C ILE A 118 1.83 8.36 1.91
N ALA A 119 3.02 8.92 1.77
CA ALA A 119 3.22 10.34 1.51
C ALA A 119 3.79 10.54 0.10
N LEU A 120 3.06 11.27 -0.75
CA LEU A 120 3.43 11.56 -2.12
C LEU A 120 4.13 12.92 -2.17
N ALA A 121 5.27 13.00 -2.88
CA ALA A 121 5.93 14.26 -3.14
C ALA A 121 5.05 15.20 -3.98
N ALA A 122 5.26 16.49 -3.86
CA ALA A 122 4.44 17.50 -4.53
C ALA A 122 4.43 17.33 -6.06
N ASP A 123 5.55 16.90 -6.65
CA ASP A 123 5.66 16.64 -8.10
C ASP A 123 5.05 15.30 -8.52
N GLY A 124 4.66 14.44 -7.57
CA GLY A 124 4.09 13.13 -7.83
C GLY A 124 5.07 12.08 -8.32
N LEU A 125 6.38 12.33 -8.27
CA LEU A 125 7.40 11.44 -8.84
C LEU A 125 8.08 10.54 -7.83
N THR A 126 7.97 10.83 -6.55
CA THR A 126 8.47 9.99 -5.46
C THR A 126 7.43 9.86 -4.36
N ARG A 127 7.49 8.76 -3.61
CA ARG A 127 6.66 8.56 -2.43
C ARG A 127 7.39 7.76 -1.37
N SER A 128 7.04 7.98 -0.11
CA SER A 128 7.46 7.16 0.99
C SER A 128 6.27 6.38 1.54
N ARG A 129 6.52 5.15 1.94
CA ARG A 129 5.54 4.30 2.59
C ARG A 129 6.15 3.78 3.87
N THR A 130 5.44 3.96 4.98
CA THR A 130 5.92 3.61 6.32
C THR A 130 4.86 2.79 7.01
N TRP A 131 5.21 1.58 7.47
CA TRP A 131 4.30 0.70 8.21
C TRP A 131 4.79 0.50 9.63
N GLU A 132 3.89 0.65 10.59
CA GLU A 132 4.07 0.13 11.94
C GLU A 132 3.21 -1.12 12.10
N TRP A 133 3.83 -2.23 12.43
CA TRP A 133 3.19 -3.53 12.60
C TRP A 133 2.90 -3.79 14.06
N PHE A 134 1.68 -4.25 14.34
CA PHE A 134 1.22 -4.59 15.68
C PHE A 134 0.87 -6.07 15.75
N GLN A 135 1.19 -6.71 16.86
CA GLN A 135 0.74 -8.06 17.17
C GLN A 135 0.38 -8.12 18.64
N HIS A 136 -0.77 -8.70 18.97
CA HIS A 136 -1.30 -8.74 20.34
C HIS A 136 -1.35 -7.36 20.99
N GLY A 137 -1.71 -6.34 20.18
CA GLY A 137 -1.83 -4.95 20.65
C GLY A 137 -0.51 -4.20 20.86
N ARG A 138 0.63 -4.77 20.45
CA ARG A 138 1.96 -4.18 20.67
C ARG A 138 2.73 -4.02 19.36
N PRO A 139 3.52 -2.94 19.20
CA PRO A 139 4.45 -2.81 18.08
C PRO A 139 5.46 -3.95 18.09
N TRP A 140 5.73 -4.55 16.91
CA TRP A 140 6.69 -5.65 16.82
C TRP A 140 7.59 -5.59 15.59
N LYS A 141 7.16 -4.90 14.55
CA LYS A 141 7.92 -4.76 13.31
C LYS A 141 7.62 -3.42 12.66
N TRP A 142 8.57 -2.93 11.90
CA TRP A 142 8.49 -1.65 11.23
C TRP A 142 9.00 -1.79 9.80
N THR A 143 8.33 -1.17 8.83
CA THR A 143 8.69 -1.27 7.41
C THR A 143 8.79 0.12 6.80
N LEU A 144 9.85 0.34 6.05
CA LEU A 144 10.05 1.52 5.22
C LEU A 144 10.13 1.12 3.75
N CYS A 145 9.47 1.89 2.89
CA CYS A 145 9.57 1.75 1.45
C CYS A 145 9.68 3.13 0.82
N ASN A 146 10.72 3.34 0.03
CA ASN A 146 10.87 4.52 -0.82
C ASN A 146 10.70 4.10 -2.26
N GLU A 147 9.90 4.82 -3.02
CA GLU A 147 9.59 4.49 -4.41
C GLU A 147 9.72 5.69 -5.32
N GLU A 148 10.15 5.43 -6.56
CA GLU A 148 10.20 6.40 -7.66
C GLU A 148 9.24 5.97 -8.75
N LYS A 149 8.54 6.94 -9.33
CA LYS A 149 7.64 6.69 -10.45
C LYS A 149 8.43 6.43 -11.73
N THR A 150 8.09 5.36 -12.44
CA THR A 150 8.78 4.95 -13.67
C THR A 150 7.88 4.91 -14.90
N GLY A 151 6.59 5.18 -14.75
CA GLY A 151 5.69 5.15 -15.91
C GLY A 151 4.18 5.35 -15.64
#